data_5a89256539716e4cdd541247c35e807b
#
_entry.id   5a89256539716e4cdd541247c35e807b
#
_cell.length_a   1.000
_cell.length_b   1.000
_cell.length_c   1.000
_cell.angle_alpha   90.00
_cell.angle_beta   90.00
_cell.angle_gamma   90.00
#
_symmetry.space_group_name_H-M   'P 1'
#
loop_
_entity.id
_entity.type
_entity.pdbx_description
1 polymer ?
#
loop_
_entity_poly.entity_id
_entity_poly.type
_entity_poly.pdbx_seq_one_letter_code
_entity_poly.pdbx_strand_id
1 'polypeptide(L)'
;SWVVGNAGIGKTTTAHDYASKHENVFVVSCSEDMRRGDFIREMARVIGLKLAQTSLREKLQAVTDALRVLDRPLLVFDEGDKLMDTVFYYFISIYNALEGRCGIIFLSTEYIKRRMSIGLEYDKKGYDEIYSRIGRRFIDLTPATRHEVTAVCRANGLIADSAIAEVVADARTMVSTSVNPWDKKQPKEYFDMRRVRKS
;
A
#
# COMPACT_ATOMS: atom_id res chain seq x y z
N SER A 1 6.62 -8.05 -0.54
CA SER A 1 5.24 -8.61 -0.66
C SER A 1 4.23 -7.52 -0.99
N TRP A 2 3.14 -7.90 -1.66
CA TRP A 2 1.97 -7.05 -1.91
C TRP A 2 0.87 -7.40 -0.93
N VAL A 3 0.37 -6.40 -0.21
CA VAL A 3 -0.82 -6.52 0.63
C VAL A 3 -1.97 -5.85 -0.12
N VAL A 4 -2.95 -6.64 -0.49
CA VAL A 4 -4.01 -6.25 -1.42
C VAL A 4 -5.36 -6.26 -0.73
N GLY A 5 -6.14 -5.22 -0.96
CA GLY A 5 -7.50 -5.12 -0.42
C GLY A 5 -8.25 -3.92 -0.94
N ASN A 6 -9.56 -3.92 -0.79
CA ASN A 6 -10.44 -2.85 -1.26
C ASN A 6 -10.05 -1.48 -0.68
N ALA A 7 -10.43 -0.42 -1.38
CA ALA A 7 -10.34 0.92 -0.84
C ALA A 7 -11.18 1.01 0.45
N GLY A 8 -10.70 1.76 1.45
CA GLY A 8 -11.44 1.92 2.70
C GLY A 8 -11.31 0.80 3.74
N ILE A 9 -10.57 -0.28 3.46
CA ILE A 9 -10.40 -1.41 4.39
C ILE A 9 -9.46 -1.13 5.58
N GLY A 10 -8.82 0.05 5.61
CA GLY A 10 -7.96 0.45 6.73
C GLY A 10 -6.46 0.26 6.49
N LYS A 11 -5.98 -0.10 5.30
CA LYS A 11 -4.55 -0.33 4.99
C LYS A 11 -3.64 0.80 5.45
N THR A 12 -3.92 2.02 4.99
CA THR A 12 -3.15 3.23 5.35
C THR A 12 -3.13 3.46 6.86
N THR A 13 -4.28 3.36 7.51
CA THR A 13 -4.40 3.56 8.97
C THR A 13 -3.56 2.56 9.74
N THR A 14 -3.65 1.28 9.37
CA THR A 14 -2.85 0.20 9.99
C THR A 14 -1.36 0.41 9.78
N ALA A 15 -0.94 0.83 8.57
CA ALA A 15 0.47 1.11 8.29
C ALA A 15 1.02 2.25 9.17
N HIS A 16 0.28 3.35 9.29
CA HIS A 16 0.69 4.46 10.16
C HIS A 16 0.65 4.11 11.64
N ASP A 17 -0.36 3.36 12.10
CA ASP A 17 -0.42 2.87 13.47
C ASP A 17 0.78 1.95 13.79
N TYR A 18 1.11 1.06 12.88
CA TYR A 18 2.28 0.19 13.02
C TYR A 18 3.58 1.00 13.05
N ALA A 19 3.76 1.95 12.14
CA ALA A 19 4.94 2.82 12.08
C ALA A 19 5.09 3.69 13.34
N SER A 20 3.97 4.11 13.98
CA SER A 20 4.02 4.89 15.21
C SER A 20 4.49 4.10 16.45
N LYS A 21 4.45 2.77 16.38
CA LYS A 21 4.78 1.85 17.49
C LYS A 21 6.11 1.12 17.30
N HIS A 22 6.70 1.21 16.12
CA HIS A 22 7.92 0.46 15.78
C HIS A 22 8.96 1.38 15.16
N GLU A 23 10.18 1.28 15.64
CA GLU A 23 11.32 2.00 15.09
C GLU A 23 11.67 1.49 13.69
N ASN A 24 12.27 2.37 12.87
CA ASN A 24 12.72 2.06 11.50
C ASN A 24 11.63 1.57 10.55
N VAL A 25 10.36 1.90 10.82
CA VAL A 25 9.23 1.64 9.90
C VAL A 25 8.82 2.96 9.25
N PHE A 26 8.87 2.99 7.92
CA PHE A 26 8.64 4.20 7.14
C PHE A 26 7.51 3.98 6.13
N VAL A 27 6.49 4.82 6.19
CA VAL A 27 5.36 4.79 5.26
C VAL A 27 5.58 5.83 4.17
N VAL A 28 5.75 5.36 2.94
CA VAL A 28 5.93 6.17 1.74
C VAL A 28 4.60 6.26 1.00
N SER A 29 4.01 7.44 0.94
CA SER A 29 2.77 7.66 0.20
C SER A 29 3.05 7.76 -1.30
N CYS A 30 2.41 6.94 -2.10
CA CYS A 30 2.57 6.91 -3.55
C CYS A 30 1.42 7.63 -4.25
N SER A 31 1.71 8.32 -5.36
CA SER A 31 0.70 8.99 -6.19
C SER A 31 0.95 8.77 -7.69
N GLU A 32 -0.09 8.98 -8.50
CA GLU A 32 -0.04 8.75 -9.95
C GLU A 32 0.86 9.75 -10.69
N ASP A 33 0.99 10.96 -10.17
CA ASP A 33 1.84 12.03 -10.71
C ASP A 33 3.31 11.96 -10.26
N MET A 34 3.62 11.05 -9.33
CA MET A 34 4.94 10.90 -8.74
C MET A 34 5.97 10.43 -9.77
N ARG A 35 6.96 11.26 -10.03
CA ARG A 35 8.12 10.93 -10.86
C ARG A 35 9.27 10.38 -10.00
N ARG A 36 10.30 9.85 -10.64
CA ARG A 36 11.49 9.27 -9.95
C ARG A 36 12.09 10.20 -8.89
N GLY A 37 12.19 11.50 -9.21
CA GLY A 37 12.72 12.50 -8.28
C GLY A 37 11.83 12.73 -7.07
N ASP A 38 10.51 12.74 -7.29
CA ASP A 38 9.51 12.90 -6.23
C ASP A 38 9.53 11.69 -5.30
N PHE A 39 9.59 10.49 -5.88
CA PHE A 39 9.68 9.23 -5.15
C PHE A 39 10.91 9.19 -4.21
N ILE A 40 12.08 9.57 -4.70
CA ILE A 40 13.29 9.61 -3.86
C ILE A 40 13.19 10.68 -2.78
N ARG A 41 12.63 11.86 -3.11
CA ARG A 41 12.41 12.92 -2.10
C ARG A 41 11.44 12.46 -1.02
N GLU A 42 10.38 11.75 -1.39
CA GLU A 42 9.42 11.22 -0.42
C GLU A 42 10.07 10.16 0.47
N MET A 43 10.83 9.24 -0.09
CA MET A 43 11.62 8.28 0.70
C MET A 43 12.56 9.00 1.67
N ALA A 44 13.33 9.99 1.20
CA ALA A 44 14.24 10.76 2.04
C ALA A 44 13.49 11.51 3.16
N ARG A 45 12.34 12.08 2.84
CA ARG A 45 11.49 12.80 3.81
C ARG A 45 11.05 11.88 4.95
N VAL A 46 10.55 10.68 4.63
CA VAL A 46 10.03 9.77 5.67
C VAL A 46 11.11 9.18 6.55
N ILE A 47 12.35 9.01 6.03
CA ILE A 47 13.49 8.55 6.83
C ILE A 47 14.24 9.70 7.54
N GLY A 48 13.79 10.95 7.38
CA GLY A 48 14.42 12.13 7.99
C GLY A 48 15.75 12.56 7.35
N LEU A 49 16.03 12.13 6.10
CA LEU A 49 17.25 12.45 5.39
C LEU A 49 17.15 13.76 4.60
N LYS A 50 18.06 14.68 4.81
CA LYS A 50 18.23 15.89 3.99
C LYS A 50 19.05 15.56 2.75
N LEU A 51 18.45 15.70 1.58
CA LEU A 51 19.13 15.48 0.30
C LEU A 51 19.91 16.72 -0.14
N ALA A 52 21.13 16.52 -0.59
CA ALA A 52 21.92 17.55 -1.27
C ALA A 52 21.37 17.82 -2.69
N GLN A 53 21.76 18.96 -3.27
CA GLN A 53 21.47 19.33 -4.66
C GLN A 53 22.42 18.59 -5.63
N THR A 54 22.19 17.30 -5.79
CA THR A 54 23.02 16.39 -6.57
C THR A 54 22.20 15.64 -7.62
N SER A 55 22.85 14.77 -8.37
CA SER A 55 22.17 13.92 -9.35
C SER A 55 21.15 12.98 -8.72
N LEU A 56 20.19 12.52 -9.50
CA LEU A 56 19.17 11.57 -9.05
C LEU A 56 19.77 10.25 -8.54
N ARG A 57 20.88 9.83 -9.16
CA ARG A 57 21.63 8.63 -8.77
C ARG A 57 22.26 8.80 -7.39
N GLU A 58 22.91 9.92 -7.12
CA GLU A 58 23.53 10.21 -5.82
C GLU A 58 22.48 10.34 -4.71
N LYS A 59 21.32 10.95 -5.01
CA LYS A 59 20.19 11.01 -4.08
C LYS A 59 19.68 9.62 -3.72
N LEU A 60 19.53 8.74 -4.71
CA LEU A 60 19.15 7.35 -4.47
C LEU A 60 20.19 6.63 -3.61
N GLN A 61 21.47 6.80 -3.93
CA GLN A 61 22.55 6.21 -3.16
C GLN A 61 22.50 6.67 -1.70
N ALA A 62 22.35 7.97 -1.45
CA ALA A 62 22.21 8.51 -0.10
C ALA A 62 21.04 7.90 0.69
N VAL A 63 19.88 7.73 0.05
CA VAL A 63 18.70 7.08 0.66
C VAL A 63 18.99 5.61 0.98
N THR A 64 19.57 4.87 0.05
CA THR A 64 19.87 3.45 0.27
C THR A 64 20.96 3.25 1.33
N ASP A 65 21.96 4.10 1.38
CA ASP A 65 23.02 4.04 2.40
C ASP A 65 22.47 4.38 3.80
N ALA A 66 21.58 5.38 3.90
CA ALA A 66 20.89 5.70 5.15
C ALA A 66 20.06 4.53 5.66
N LEU A 67 19.34 3.83 4.77
CA LEU A 67 18.56 2.65 5.16
C LEU A 67 19.42 1.45 5.55
N ARG A 68 20.59 1.28 4.94
CA ARG A 68 21.51 0.16 5.23
C ARG A 68 22.07 0.16 6.66
N VAL A 69 22.21 1.34 7.28
CA VAL A 69 22.77 1.47 8.63
C VAL A 69 21.72 1.30 9.73
N LEU A 70 20.43 1.29 9.37
CA LEU A 70 19.33 1.06 10.30
C LEU A 70 19.20 -0.44 10.64
N ASP A 71 18.78 -0.72 11.86
CA ASP A 71 18.46 -2.10 12.26
C ASP A 71 17.09 -2.50 11.69
N ARG A 72 17.11 -3.50 10.81
CA ARG A 72 15.92 -4.10 10.19
C ARG A 72 14.85 -3.11 9.71
N PRO A 73 15.22 -2.10 8.87
CA PRO A 73 14.27 -1.12 8.41
C PRO A 73 13.14 -1.77 7.58
N LEU A 74 11.94 -1.19 7.67
CA LEU A 74 10.77 -1.59 6.89
C LEU A 74 10.23 -0.40 6.09
N LEU A 75 10.17 -0.54 4.77
CA LEU A 75 9.52 0.39 3.87
C LEU A 75 8.12 -0.13 3.53
N VAL A 76 7.11 0.69 3.79
CA VAL A 76 5.72 0.42 3.41
C VAL A 76 5.31 1.44 2.37
N PHE A 77 5.11 1.00 1.13
CA PHE A 77 4.64 1.84 0.03
C PHE A 77 3.13 1.82 -0.02
N ASP A 78 2.49 2.88 0.47
CA ASP A 78 1.04 3.00 0.46
C ASP A 78 0.55 3.48 -0.91
N GLU A 79 -0.54 2.90 -1.39
CA GLU A 79 -1.08 3.10 -2.73
C GLU A 79 -0.07 2.78 -3.85
N GLY A 80 0.74 1.73 -3.66
CA GLY A 80 1.82 1.35 -4.57
C GLY A 80 1.38 1.02 -6.00
N ASP A 81 0.13 0.66 -6.21
CA ASP A 81 -0.47 0.45 -7.53
C ASP A 81 -0.63 1.75 -8.35
N LYS A 82 -0.50 2.92 -7.73
CA LYS A 82 -0.52 4.21 -8.42
C LYS A 82 0.81 4.61 -9.06
N LEU A 83 1.91 4.02 -8.65
CA LEU A 83 3.23 4.36 -9.20
C LEU A 83 3.31 4.11 -10.71
N MET A 84 3.87 5.07 -11.46
CA MET A 84 4.14 4.90 -12.88
C MET A 84 5.19 3.81 -13.14
N ASP A 85 5.18 3.19 -14.32
CA ASP A 85 6.14 2.15 -14.72
C ASP A 85 7.60 2.62 -14.58
N THR A 86 7.89 3.88 -14.88
CA THR A 86 9.23 4.47 -14.72
C THR A 86 9.74 4.47 -13.28
N VAL A 87 8.84 4.55 -12.30
CA VAL A 87 9.17 4.46 -10.87
C VAL A 87 9.33 3.01 -10.47
N PHE A 88 8.50 2.11 -11.00
CA PHE A 88 8.65 0.67 -10.79
C PHE A 88 10.03 0.15 -11.18
N TYR A 89 10.56 0.59 -12.34
CA TYR A 89 11.92 0.18 -12.74
C TYR A 89 13.00 0.73 -11.79
N TYR A 90 12.77 1.92 -11.26
CA TYR A 90 13.68 2.51 -10.29
C TYR A 90 13.67 1.76 -8.96
N PHE A 91 12.50 1.21 -8.61
CA PHE A 91 12.33 0.37 -7.45
C PHE A 91 13.17 -0.92 -7.49
N ILE A 92 13.41 -1.49 -8.68
CA ILE A 92 14.30 -2.64 -8.83
C ILE A 92 15.72 -2.29 -8.32
N SER A 93 16.20 -1.09 -8.66
CA SER A 93 17.51 -0.62 -8.18
C SER A 93 17.55 -0.48 -6.64
N ILE A 94 16.46 0.01 -6.04
CA ILE A 94 16.33 0.11 -4.57
C ILE A 94 16.32 -1.27 -3.95
N TYR A 95 15.52 -2.19 -4.49
CA TYR A 95 15.44 -3.56 -4.00
C TYR A 95 16.81 -4.24 -4.01
N ASN A 96 17.51 -4.18 -5.16
CA ASN A 96 18.84 -4.79 -5.29
C ASN A 96 19.86 -4.18 -4.31
N ALA A 97 19.77 -2.86 -4.06
CA ALA A 97 20.66 -2.19 -3.11
C ALA A 97 20.38 -2.55 -1.66
N LEU A 98 19.15 -2.96 -1.31
CA LEU A 98 18.67 -3.21 0.05
C LEU A 98 18.34 -4.68 0.32
N GLU A 99 18.60 -5.58 -0.65
CA GLU A 99 18.29 -7.00 -0.53
C GLU A 99 18.89 -7.60 0.75
N GLY A 100 18.06 -8.32 1.51
CA GLY A 100 18.43 -8.92 2.79
C GLY A 100 18.64 -7.93 3.94
N ARG A 101 18.49 -6.60 3.71
CA ARG A 101 18.69 -5.55 4.72
C ARG A 101 17.43 -4.81 5.10
N CYS A 102 16.48 -4.68 4.17
CA CYS A 102 15.27 -3.89 4.36
C CYS A 102 14.03 -4.71 4.01
N GLY A 103 13.04 -4.70 4.88
CA GLY A 103 11.72 -5.22 4.59
C GLY A 103 10.98 -4.29 3.62
N ILE A 104 10.24 -4.86 2.65
CA ILE A 104 9.50 -4.07 1.67
C ILE A 104 8.10 -4.63 1.51
N ILE A 105 7.11 -3.76 1.74
CA ILE A 105 5.68 -4.06 1.59
C ILE A 105 5.05 -2.99 0.70
N PHE A 106 4.20 -3.41 -0.23
CA PHE A 106 3.31 -2.53 -0.96
C PHE A 106 1.87 -2.74 -0.51
N LEU A 107 1.19 -1.67 -0.17
CA LEU A 107 -0.24 -1.66 0.04
C LEU A 107 -0.93 -1.21 -1.25
N SER A 108 -1.88 -1.99 -1.70
CA SER A 108 -2.49 -1.78 -3.02
C SER A 108 -3.96 -2.16 -3.04
N THR A 109 -4.63 -1.79 -4.11
CA THR A 109 -5.94 -2.34 -4.48
C THR A 109 -5.78 -3.61 -5.33
N GLU A 110 -6.90 -4.29 -5.63
CA GLU A 110 -6.93 -5.45 -6.54
C GLU A 110 -6.40 -5.11 -7.95
N TYR A 111 -6.37 -3.84 -8.31
CA TYR A 111 -5.86 -3.39 -9.61
C TYR A 111 -4.42 -3.82 -9.87
N ILE A 112 -3.58 -3.92 -8.83
CA ILE A 112 -2.18 -4.33 -8.98
C ILE A 112 -2.04 -5.73 -9.59
N LYS A 113 -2.92 -6.67 -9.24
CA LYS A 113 -2.89 -8.04 -9.79
C LYS A 113 -3.11 -8.02 -11.30
N ARG A 114 -4.12 -7.25 -11.75
CA ARG A 114 -4.42 -7.05 -13.17
C ARG A 114 -3.27 -6.36 -13.90
N ARG A 115 -2.73 -5.29 -13.31
CA ARG A 115 -1.58 -4.55 -13.85
C ARG A 115 -0.37 -5.46 -14.05
N MET A 116 -0.05 -6.30 -13.05
CA MET A 116 1.06 -7.26 -13.13
C MET A 116 0.80 -8.32 -14.20
N SER A 117 -0.39 -8.89 -14.26
CA SER A 117 -0.76 -9.87 -15.28
C SER A 117 -0.60 -9.31 -16.70
N ILE A 118 -1.13 -8.10 -16.96
CA ILE A 118 -1.00 -7.43 -18.25
C ILE A 118 0.46 -7.12 -18.56
N GLY A 119 1.23 -6.66 -17.57
CA GLY A 119 2.65 -6.35 -17.75
C GLY A 119 3.48 -7.56 -18.16
N LEU A 120 3.20 -8.71 -17.56
CA LEU A 120 3.85 -9.99 -17.89
C LEU A 120 3.38 -10.54 -19.24
N GLU A 121 2.08 -10.50 -19.53
CA GLU A 121 1.49 -10.98 -20.80
C GLU A 121 2.07 -10.24 -22.02
N TYR A 122 2.27 -8.93 -21.91
CA TYR A 122 2.80 -8.09 -22.98
C TYR A 122 4.33 -7.86 -22.88
N ASP A 123 5.01 -8.67 -22.08
CA ASP A 123 6.48 -8.59 -21.88
C ASP A 123 6.98 -7.16 -21.63
N LYS A 124 6.24 -6.42 -20.81
CA LYS A 124 6.61 -5.05 -20.45
C LYS A 124 7.90 -5.06 -19.64
N LYS A 125 8.86 -4.26 -20.09
CA LYS A 125 10.18 -4.13 -19.46
C LYS A 125 10.10 -4.01 -17.95
N GLY A 126 10.79 -4.89 -17.22
CA GLY A 126 10.97 -4.86 -15.78
C GLY A 126 9.81 -5.46 -14.96
N TYR A 127 8.70 -5.89 -15.60
CA TYR A 127 7.59 -6.52 -14.88
C TYR A 127 7.93 -7.93 -14.39
N ASP A 128 8.69 -8.69 -15.17
CA ASP A 128 9.24 -9.99 -14.81
C ASP A 128 10.18 -9.88 -13.60
N GLU A 129 11.04 -8.87 -13.58
CA GLU A 129 11.95 -8.62 -12.45
C GLU A 129 11.19 -8.23 -11.18
N ILE A 130 10.22 -7.31 -11.27
CA ILE A 130 9.39 -6.90 -10.14
C ILE A 130 8.59 -8.10 -9.64
N TYR A 131 7.99 -8.87 -10.54
CA TYR A 131 7.23 -10.06 -10.19
C TYR A 131 8.10 -11.11 -9.49
N SER A 132 9.32 -11.33 -9.97
CA SER A 132 10.27 -12.26 -9.36
C SER A 132 10.66 -11.85 -7.94
N ARG A 133 10.89 -10.56 -7.70
CA ARG A 133 11.39 -10.03 -6.42
C ARG A 133 10.30 -9.78 -5.39
N ILE A 134 9.16 -9.23 -5.83
CA ILE A 134 8.12 -8.73 -4.93
C ILE A 134 6.77 -9.37 -5.22
N GLY A 135 6.45 -9.57 -6.49
CA GLY A 135 5.11 -9.81 -6.99
C GLY A 135 4.59 -11.24 -6.90
N ARG A 136 5.41 -12.24 -6.52
CA ARG A 136 4.95 -13.64 -6.46
C ARG A 136 3.96 -13.90 -5.33
N ARG A 137 3.98 -13.08 -4.29
CA ARG A 137 3.12 -13.25 -3.13
C ARG A 137 2.21 -12.04 -2.94
N PHE A 138 0.95 -12.24 -3.28
CA PHE A 138 -0.14 -11.34 -2.90
C PHE A 138 -0.77 -11.84 -1.60
N ILE A 139 -0.90 -10.95 -0.64
CA ILE A 139 -1.58 -11.20 0.64
C ILE A 139 -2.90 -10.47 0.55
N ASP A 140 -3.98 -11.22 0.36
CA ASP A 140 -5.31 -10.66 0.25
C ASP A 140 -5.86 -10.37 1.64
N LEU A 141 -6.26 -9.11 1.85
CA LEU A 141 -6.96 -8.72 3.07
C LEU A 141 -8.44 -9.08 2.95
N THR A 142 -8.94 -9.75 3.96
CA THR A 142 -10.38 -10.00 4.09
C THR A 142 -11.09 -8.68 4.39
N PRO A 143 -12.26 -8.42 3.77
CA PRO A 143 -13.09 -7.29 4.13
C PRO A 143 -13.49 -7.32 5.61
N ALA A 144 -13.59 -6.13 6.21
CA ALA A 144 -14.08 -6.02 7.58
C ALA A 144 -15.49 -6.62 7.71
N THR A 145 -15.73 -7.31 8.79
CA THR A 145 -17.05 -7.86 9.14
C THR A 145 -17.89 -6.81 9.90
N ARG A 146 -19.21 -7.02 9.94
CA ARG A 146 -20.10 -6.19 10.76
C ARG A 146 -19.65 -6.13 12.23
N HIS A 147 -19.17 -7.26 12.77
CA HIS A 147 -18.68 -7.33 14.14
C HIS A 147 -17.44 -6.43 14.36
N GLU A 148 -16.51 -6.44 13.44
CA GLU A 148 -15.30 -5.58 13.50
C GLU A 148 -15.65 -4.10 13.37
N VAL A 149 -16.58 -3.73 12.47
CA VAL A 149 -17.10 -2.35 12.38
C VAL A 149 -17.71 -1.93 13.72
N THR A 150 -18.55 -2.77 14.32
CA THR A 150 -19.15 -2.51 15.63
C THR A 150 -18.09 -2.33 16.73
N ALA A 151 -17.05 -3.18 16.73
CA ALA A 151 -15.94 -3.07 17.67
C ALA A 151 -15.17 -1.75 17.52
N VAL A 152 -14.94 -1.31 16.28
CA VAL A 152 -14.29 -0.02 16.00
C VAL A 152 -15.17 1.15 16.45
N CYS A 153 -16.49 1.12 16.21
CA CYS A 153 -17.41 2.13 16.71
C CYS A 153 -17.34 2.28 18.24
N ARG A 154 -17.38 1.17 18.94
CA ARG A 154 -17.29 1.14 20.41
C ARG A 154 -15.95 1.64 20.92
N ALA A 155 -14.84 1.25 20.27
CA ALA A 155 -13.50 1.72 20.60
C ALA A 155 -13.32 3.23 20.40
N ASN A 156 -14.10 3.85 19.49
CA ASN A 156 -14.16 5.29 19.29
C ASN A 156 -15.22 6.01 20.16
N GLY A 157 -15.79 5.32 21.15
CA GLY A 157 -16.71 5.92 22.13
C GLY A 157 -18.18 5.93 21.73
N LEU A 158 -18.56 5.31 20.61
CA LEU A 158 -19.96 5.19 20.20
C LEU A 158 -20.60 4.01 20.95
N ILE A 159 -21.48 4.29 21.92
CA ILE A 159 -22.04 3.28 22.83
C ILE A 159 -23.45 2.86 22.40
N ALA A 160 -24.23 3.80 21.84
CA ALA A 160 -25.64 3.55 21.51
C ALA A 160 -25.76 2.57 20.32
N ASP A 161 -26.43 1.45 20.51
CA ASP A 161 -26.59 0.41 19.50
C ASP A 161 -27.35 0.90 18.26
N SER A 162 -28.31 1.83 18.40
CA SER A 162 -29.00 2.45 17.27
C SER A 162 -28.03 3.26 16.38
N ALA A 163 -27.18 4.08 16.99
CA ALA A 163 -26.17 4.86 16.28
C ALA A 163 -25.12 3.95 15.62
N ILE A 164 -24.71 2.88 16.29
CA ILE A 164 -23.82 1.87 15.70
C ILE A 164 -24.47 1.20 14.48
N ALA A 165 -25.77 0.89 14.56
CA ALA A 165 -26.48 0.29 13.45
C ALA A 165 -26.56 1.22 12.22
N GLU A 166 -26.73 2.53 12.42
CA GLU A 166 -26.70 3.53 11.36
C GLU A 166 -25.30 3.62 10.70
N VAL A 167 -24.24 3.67 11.49
CA VAL A 167 -22.85 3.66 10.99
C VAL A 167 -22.56 2.39 10.19
N VAL A 168 -22.98 1.23 10.69
CA VAL A 168 -22.81 -0.05 9.99
C VAL A 168 -23.56 -0.04 8.66
N ALA A 169 -24.79 0.49 8.62
CA ALA A 169 -25.57 0.59 7.40
C ALA A 169 -24.94 1.54 6.38
N ASP A 170 -24.44 2.71 6.81
CA ASP A 170 -23.76 3.67 5.93
C ASP A 170 -22.41 3.15 5.41
N ALA A 171 -21.66 2.44 6.24
CA ALA A 171 -20.37 1.86 5.85
C ALA A 171 -20.51 0.68 4.88
N ARG A 172 -21.70 0.07 4.81
CA ARG A 172 -21.95 -1.08 3.93
C ARG A 172 -21.85 -0.69 2.46
N THR A 173 -20.99 -1.35 1.74
CA THR A 173 -20.75 -1.09 0.32
C THR A 173 -20.80 -2.39 -0.46
N MET A 174 -21.46 -2.35 -1.63
CA MET A 174 -21.54 -3.48 -2.54
C MET A 174 -20.61 -3.24 -3.72
N VAL A 175 -19.69 -4.15 -3.97
CA VAL A 175 -18.81 -4.10 -5.15
C VAL A 175 -19.08 -5.30 -6.03
N SER A 176 -19.36 -5.01 -7.30
CA SER A 176 -19.32 -6.02 -8.35
C SER A 176 -17.86 -6.43 -8.57
N THR A 177 -17.53 -7.67 -8.27
CA THR A 177 -16.17 -8.22 -8.41
C THR A 177 -15.87 -8.69 -9.84
N SER A 178 -16.81 -8.55 -10.79
CA SER A 178 -16.57 -8.97 -12.16
C SER A 178 -15.98 -7.85 -13.00
N VAL A 179 -14.75 -8.04 -13.42
CA VAL A 179 -14.10 -7.21 -14.46
C VAL A 179 -14.55 -7.67 -15.86
N ASN A 180 -15.14 -8.85 -15.96
CA ASN A 180 -15.65 -9.43 -17.18
C ASN A 180 -17.18 -9.43 -17.12
N PRO A 181 -17.91 -8.78 -18.08
CA PRO A 181 -19.37 -8.77 -18.12
C PRO A 181 -20.02 -10.16 -18.16
N TRP A 182 -19.24 -11.17 -18.56
CA TRP A 182 -19.69 -12.57 -18.65
C TRP A 182 -19.41 -13.40 -17.39
N ASP A 183 -18.68 -12.85 -16.42
CA ASP A 183 -18.36 -13.53 -15.16
C ASP A 183 -19.41 -13.21 -14.11
N LYS A 184 -20.37 -14.13 -13.92
CA LYS A 184 -21.48 -14.03 -12.96
C LYS A 184 -21.04 -14.14 -11.50
N LYS A 185 -19.93 -13.52 -11.11
CA LYS A 185 -19.56 -13.47 -9.68
C LYS A 185 -20.55 -12.60 -8.94
N GLN A 186 -21.12 -13.14 -7.88
CA GLN A 186 -22.02 -12.38 -7.01
C GLN A 186 -21.27 -11.16 -6.42
N PRO A 187 -21.95 -9.99 -6.31
CA PRO A 187 -21.36 -8.84 -5.69
C PRO A 187 -20.93 -9.18 -4.26
N LYS A 188 -19.67 -8.89 -3.92
CA LYS A 188 -19.17 -9.07 -2.55
C LYS A 188 -19.48 -7.83 -1.74
N GLU A 189 -20.08 -8.06 -0.58
CA GLU A 189 -20.29 -7.03 0.44
C GLU A 189 -18.99 -6.75 1.17
N TYR A 190 -18.69 -5.48 1.40
CA TYR A 190 -17.63 -5.08 2.31
C TYR A 190 -18.01 -3.77 3.03
N PHE A 191 -17.31 -3.45 4.11
CA PHE A 191 -17.51 -2.21 4.86
C PHE A 191 -16.38 -1.21 4.56
N ASP A 192 -16.75 0.01 4.18
CA ASP A 192 -15.82 1.13 4.00
C ASP A 192 -15.55 1.79 5.36
N MET A 193 -14.39 1.49 5.95
CA MET A 193 -13.99 1.99 7.26
C MET A 193 -13.76 3.52 7.30
N ARG A 194 -13.67 4.19 6.13
CA ARG A 194 -13.61 5.67 6.08
C ARG A 194 -14.90 6.29 6.56
N ARG A 195 -16.03 5.64 6.33
CA ARG A 195 -17.36 6.11 6.77
C ARG A 195 -17.51 5.95 8.28
N VAL A 196 -16.94 4.90 8.86
CA VAL A 196 -16.94 4.65 10.31
C VAL A 196 -16.19 5.76 11.07
N ARG A 197 -15.16 6.37 10.48
CA ARG A 197 -14.39 7.47 11.11
C ARG A 197 -15.05 8.85 11.05
N LYS A 198 -16.03 9.03 10.18
CA LYS A 198 -16.71 10.33 9.96
C LYS A 198 -17.99 10.47 10.80
N SER A 199 -18.41 9.40 11.45
CA SER A 199 -19.58 9.34 12.32
C SER A 199 -19.19 9.60 13.77
#